data_d05b53e5a33e5e47806669bb99f3840f
#
_entry.id   d05b53e5a33e5e47806669bb99f3840f
#
_cell.length_a   1.000
_cell.length_b   1.000
_cell.length_c   1.000
_cell.angle_alpha   90.00
_cell.angle_beta   90.00
_cell.angle_gamma   90.00
#
_symmetry.space_group_name_H-M   'P 1'
#
loop_
_entity.id
_entity.type
_entity.pdbx_description
1 polymer ?
#
loop_
_entity_poly.entity_id
_entity_poly.type
_entity_poly.pdbx_seq_one_letter_code
_entity_poly.pdbx_strand_id
1 'polypeptide(L)'
;MKHTLTALLLSVGITAFGQASVAYYPFNSVVSVSTNADRAFWLDARVQTNTAFGSLSTTLCPLINVARRENINYYTGLGIRFNALNGLDNRDVLEGYSLHVGVRAKVPFVPNLRAAFELAPYSRKDFKYGVMQSYLGLVYQFSKRSQ
;
A
#
# COMPACT_ATOMS: atom_id res chain seq x y z
N MET A 1 -31.23 2.76 -5.52
CA MET A 1 -30.11 3.55 -4.96
C MET A 1 -28.87 2.74 -4.56
N LYS A 2 -28.99 1.52 -4.02
CA LYS A 2 -27.79 0.71 -3.65
C LYS A 2 -26.96 0.26 -4.86
N HIS A 3 -27.58 -0.10 -5.97
CA HIS A 3 -26.89 -0.56 -7.18
C HIS A 3 -26.20 0.57 -7.98
N THR A 4 -26.71 1.79 -7.90
CA THR A 4 -26.09 2.96 -8.53
C THR A 4 -24.81 3.38 -7.82
N LEU A 5 -24.76 3.27 -6.49
CA LEU A 5 -23.55 3.55 -5.71
C LEU A 5 -22.44 2.52 -5.98
N THR A 6 -22.82 1.24 -6.10
CA THR A 6 -21.89 0.14 -6.42
C THR A 6 -21.31 0.30 -7.84
N ALA A 7 -22.15 0.66 -8.82
CA ALA A 7 -21.70 0.93 -10.17
C ALA A 7 -20.78 2.14 -10.26
N LEU A 8 -21.04 3.21 -9.48
CA LEU A 8 -20.21 4.38 -9.41
C LEU A 8 -18.83 4.06 -8.78
N LEU A 9 -18.80 3.27 -7.70
CA LEU A 9 -17.56 2.82 -7.07
C LEU A 9 -16.74 1.91 -7.99
N LEU A 10 -17.38 1.03 -8.75
CA LEU A 10 -16.72 0.20 -9.75
C LEU A 10 -16.16 1.02 -10.93
N SER A 11 -16.90 2.01 -11.42
CA SER A 11 -16.45 2.86 -12.52
C SER A 11 -15.28 3.76 -12.14
N VAL A 12 -15.26 4.30 -10.93
CA VAL A 12 -14.11 5.04 -10.39
C VAL A 12 -12.89 4.12 -10.21
N GLY A 13 -13.10 2.86 -9.83
CA GLY A 13 -12.04 1.85 -9.75
C GLY A 13 -11.34 1.62 -11.09
N ILE A 14 -12.09 1.42 -12.17
CA ILE A 14 -11.55 1.05 -13.48
C ILE A 14 -10.69 2.16 -14.11
N THR A 15 -11.05 3.42 -13.92
CA THR A 15 -10.28 4.55 -14.44
C THR A 15 -8.99 4.83 -13.64
N ALA A 16 -8.94 4.42 -12.36
CA ALA A 16 -7.76 4.55 -11.52
C ALA A 16 -6.65 3.51 -11.83
N PHE A 17 -7.00 2.37 -12.43
CA PHE A 17 -6.08 1.27 -12.73
C PHE A 17 -5.16 1.50 -13.94
N GLY A 18 -5.28 2.62 -14.64
CA GLY A 18 -4.46 2.90 -15.84
C GLY A 18 -2.94 2.93 -15.60
N GLN A 19 -2.48 2.98 -14.36
CA GLN A 19 -1.07 2.96 -13.96
C GLN A 19 -0.92 2.42 -12.52
N ALA A 20 -1.57 1.30 -12.23
CA ALA A 20 -1.43 0.63 -10.94
C ALA A 20 -0.02 0.04 -10.78
N SER A 21 0.38 -0.19 -9.55
CA SER A 21 1.60 -0.97 -9.26
C SER A 21 1.32 -2.06 -8.23
N VAL A 22 2.09 -3.14 -8.33
CA VAL A 22 2.08 -4.23 -7.37
C VAL A 22 3.46 -4.32 -6.75
N ALA A 23 3.54 -4.44 -5.44
CA ALA A 23 4.80 -4.64 -4.74
C ALA A 23 4.77 -5.90 -3.89
N TYR A 24 5.96 -6.49 -3.74
CA TYR A 24 6.18 -7.60 -2.84
C TYR A 24 7.36 -7.32 -1.91
N TYR A 25 7.11 -7.47 -0.61
CA TYR A 25 8.08 -7.27 0.46
C TYR A 25 8.36 -8.62 1.14
N PRO A 26 9.38 -9.36 0.66
CA PRO A 26 9.61 -10.75 1.07
C PRO A 26 9.90 -10.91 2.57
N PHE A 27 10.65 -10.00 3.17
CA PHE A 27 11.02 -10.08 4.58
C PHE A 27 9.83 -9.90 5.54
N ASN A 28 8.78 -9.23 5.08
CA ASN A 28 7.57 -8.98 5.86
C ASN A 28 6.41 -9.87 5.40
N SER A 29 6.58 -10.62 4.31
CA SER A 29 5.51 -11.39 3.66
C SER A 29 4.30 -10.53 3.36
N VAL A 30 4.53 -9.36 2.75
CA VAL A 30 3.49 -8.39 2.42
C VAL A 30 3.42 -8.21 0.91
N VAL A 31 2.21 -8.30 0.38
CA VAL A 31 1.87 -7.88 -0.98
C VAL A 31 1.12 -6.56 -0.90
N SER A 32 1.44 -5.63 -1.79
CA SER A 32 0.69 -4.39 -1.92
C SER A 32 0.24 -4.12 -3.34
N VAL A 33 -0.89 -3.45 -3.44
CA VAL A 33 -1.42 -2.90 -4.69
C VAL A 33 -1.59 -1.41 -4.49
N SER A 34 -1.03 -0.62 -5.37
CA SER A 34 -1.13 0.83 -5.29
C SER A 34 -1.62 1.46 -6.58
N THR A 35 -2.23 2.62 -6.45
CA THR A 35 -2.54 3.49 -7.57
C THR A 35 -1.24 4.06 -8.15
N ASN A 36 -1.33 4.97 -9.11
CA ASN A 36 -0.14 5.54 -9.75
C ASN A 36 0.78 6.25 -8.73
N ALA A 37 1.86 5.58 -8.35
CA ALA A 37 2.86 6.07 -7.40
C ALA A 37 3.74 7.22 -7.95
N ASP A 38 3.60 7.60 -9.21
CA ASP A 38 4.27 8.78 -9.79
C ASP A 38 3.45 10.07 -9.59
N ARG A 39 2.20 9.95 -9.12
CA ARG A 39 1.41 11.13 -8.76
C ARG A 39 1.86 11.73 -7.43
N ALA A 40 1.51 13.00 -7.21
CA ALA A 40 1.80 13.67 -5.94
C ALA A 40 1.15 12.94 -4.76
N PHE A 41 -0.10 12.49 -4.95
CA PHE A 41 -0.87 11.69 -3.99
C PHE A 41 -1.23 10.34 -4.61
N TRP A 42 -1.08 9.28 -3.86
CA TRP A 42 -1.42 7.92 -4.27
C TRP A 42 -1.81 7.05 -3.06
N LEU A 43 -2.55 5.99 -3.33
CA LEU A 43 -3.06 5.07 -2.31
C LEU A 43 -2.38 3.72 -2.46
N ASP A 44 -2.00 3.11 -1.35
CA ASP A 44 -1.39 1.78 -1.27
C ASP A 44 -2.22 0.90 -0.33
N ALA A 45 -2.62 -0.26 -0.80
CA ALA A 45 -3.32 -1.27 -0.02
C ALA A 45 -2.40 -2.49 0.15
N ARG A 46 -2.15 -2.88 1.39
CA ARG A 46 -1.20 -3.95 1.77
C ARG A 46 -1.91 -5.08 2.49
N VAL A 47 -1.55 -6.29 2.15
CA VAL A 47 -2.06 -7.50 2.80
C VAL A 47 -0.88 -8.36 3.24
N GLN A 48 -0.91 -8.84 4.48
CA GLN A 48 0.03 -9.84 4.96
C GLN A 48 -0.34 -11.20 4.40
N THR A 49 0.62 -11.89 3.78
CA THR A 49 0.38 -13.18 3.10
C THR A 49 0.69 -14.39 3.97
N ASN A 50 1.49 -14.22 5.02
CA ASN A 50 1.86 -15.30 5.95
C ASN A 50 0.77 -15.66 6.96
N THR A 51 -0.28 -14.86 7.07
CA THR A 51 -1.38 -15.07 8.03
C THR A 51 -2.74 -15.16 7.33
N ALA A 52 -2.75 -15.47 6.03
CA ALA A 52 -3.94 -15.36 5.17
C ALA A 52 -5.18 -16.15 5.66
N PHE A 53 -5.00 -17.21 6.43
CA PHE A 53 -6.11 -18.00 6.98
C PHE A 53 -6.37 -17.75 8.48
N GLY A 54 -5.45 -17.09 9.19
CA GLY A 54 -5.58 -16.82 10.62
C GLY A 54 -5.88 -15.36 10.95
N SER A 55 -5.42 -14.44 10.13
CA SER A 55 -5.74 -13.02 10.26
C SER A 55 -5.52 -12.33 8.92
N LEU A 56 -6.53 -11.67 8.40
CA LEU A 56 -6.45 -10.87 7.19
C LEU A 56 -6.13 -9.41 7.56
N SER A 57 -4.91 -9.19 8.05
CA SER A 57 -4.44 -7.84 8.35
C SER A 57 -4.20 -7.07 7.05
N THR A 58 -5.01 -6.06 6.84
CA THR A 58 -4.92 -5.15 5.71
C THR A 58 -4.53 -3.76 6.19
N THR A 59 -3.61 -3.10 5.47
CA THR A 59 -3.22 -1.73 5.76
C THR A 59 -3.53 -0.86 4.55
N LEU A 60 -4.29 0.21 4.76
CA LEU A 60 -4.50 1.27 3.77
C LEU A 60 -3.58 2.43 4.07
N CYS A 61 -2.81 2.85 3.07
CA CYS A 61 -1.79 3.88 3.20
C CYS A 61 -2.03 4.98 2.15
N PRO A 62 -2.67 6.10 2.51
CA PRO A 62 -2.57 7.32 1.74
C PRO A 62 -1.15 7.88 1.83
N LEU A 63 -0.50 8.02 0.68
CA LEU A 63 0.90 8.39 0.56
C LEU A 63 1.05 9.62 -0.33
N ILE A 64 2.05 10.45 -0.03
CA ILE A 64 2.42 11.62 -0.81
C ILE A 64 3.88 11.55 -1.21
N ASN A 65 4.19 11.92 -2.43
CA ASN A 65 5.56 12.09 -2.91
C ASN A 65 6.08 13.46 -2.46
N VAL A 66 7.04 13.47 -1.55
CA VAL A 66 7.68 14.68 -1.02
C VAL A 66 8.72 15.23 -1.98
N ALA A 67 9.49 14.34 -2.60
CA ALA A 67 10.48 14.70 -3.61
C ALA A 67 10.47 13.64 -4.72
N ARG A 68 10.51 14.12 -5.95
CA ARG A 68 10.56 13.27 -7.15
C ARG A 68 11.76 13.68 -7.99
N ARG A 69 12.61 12.71 -8.25
CA ARG A 69 13.72 12.83 -9.19
C ARG A 69 13.51 11.81 -10.33
N GLU A 70 14.24 11.94 -11.38
CA GLU A 70 14.09 11.11 -12.58
C GLU A 70 14.05 9.60 -12.30
N ASN A 71 14.88 9.13 -11.36
CA ASN A 71 15.02 7.71 -11.03
C ASN A 71 14.61 7.35 -9.60
N ILE A 72 14.31 8.33 -8.74
CA ILE A 72 14.07 8.12 -7.32
C ILE A 72 12.91 8.99 -6.86
N ASN A 73 11.95 8.37 -6.18
CA ASN A 73 10.84 9.05 -5.51
C ASN A 73 10.94 8.85 -4.00
N TYR A 74 10.89 9.93 -3.25
CA TYR A 74 10.78 9.92 -1.79
C TYR A 74 9.32 10.20 -1.41
N TYR A 75 8.79 9.40 -0.50
CA TYR A 75 7.41 9.52 -0.10
C TYR A 75 7.23 9.36 1.40
N THR A 76 6.12 9.89 1.89
CA THR A 76 5.67 9.72 3.26
C THR A 76 4.16 9.59 3.29
N GLY A 77 3.63 9.10 4.40
CA GLY A 77 2.18 9.03 4.61
C GLY A 77 1.81 8.29 5.88
N LEU A 78 0.52 8.10 6.04
CA LEU A 78 -0.07 7.41 7.17
C LEU A 78 -0.63 6.06 6.71
N GLY A 79 -0.68 5.10 7.63
CA GLY A 79 -1.34 3.82 7.40
C GLY A 79 -2.37 3.53 8.49
N ILE A 80 -3.47 2.95 8.09
CA ILE A 80 -4.50 2.42 9.00
C ILE A 80 -4.53 0.91 8.78
N ARG A 81 -4.24 0.16 9.85
CA ARG A 81 -4.29 -1.31 9.82
C ARG A 81 -5.58 -1.81 10.42
N PHE A 82 -6.22 -2.69 9.70
CA PHE A 82 -7.45 -3.33 10.14
C PHE A 82 -7.46 -4.81 9.77
N ASN A 83 -8.22 -5.59 10.53
CA ASN A 83 -8.44 -7.01 10.27
C ASN A 83 -9.93 -7.25 10.08
N ALA A 84 -10.33 -7.54 8.84
CA ALA A 84 -11.73 -7.74 8.49
C ALA A 84 -12.34 -8.98 9.18
N LEU A 85 -11.54 -10.01 9.45
CA LEU A 85 -12.00 -11.23 10.11
C LEU A 85 -12.38 -11.01 11.58
N ASN A 86 -11.75 -10.03 12.25
CA ASN A 86 -12.10 -9.68 13.63
C ASN A 86 -13.56 -9.22 13.76
N GLY A 87 -14.13 -8.61 12.70
CA GLY A 87 -15.53 -8.22 12.68
C GLY A 87 -16.51 -9.40 12.70
N LEU A 88 -16.09 -10.56 12.23
CA LEU A 88 -16.92 -11.78 12.28
C LEU A 88 -16.94 -12.38 13.70
N ASP A 89 -15.89 -12.13 14.49
CA ASP A 89 -15.74 -12.64 15.86
C ASP A 89 -16.15 -11.62 16.93
N ASN A 90 -16.86 -10.55 16.56
CA ASN A 90 -17.18 -9.42 17.46
C ASN A 90 -15.97 -8.78 18.14
N ARG A 91 -14.80 -8.85 17.52
CA ARG A 91 -13.56 -8.19 17.96
C ARG A 91 -13.37 -6.86 17.22
N ASP A 92 -12.52 -6.01 17.77
CA ASP A 92 -12.17 -4.76 17.13
C ASP A 92 -11.52 -4.98 15.77
N VAL A 93 -12.10 -4.42 14.73
CA VAL A 93 -11.60 -4.47 13.36
C VAL A 93 -10.32 -3.63 13.22
N LEU A 94 -10.26 -2.48 13.89
CA LEU A 94 -9.11 -1.57 13.86
C LEU A 94 -7.97 -2.10 14.75
N GLU A 95 -6.81 -2.36 14.15
CA GLU A 95 -5.62 -2.86 14.85
C GLU A 95 -4.69 -1.73 15.27
N GLY A 96 -4.49 -0.73 14.43
CA GLY A 96 -3.59 0.38 14.74
C GLY A 96 -3.26 1.29 13.57
N TYR A 97 -2.25 2.13 13.78
CA TYR A 97 -1.80 3.16 12.87
C TYR A 97 -0.31 3.02 12.58
N SER A 98 0.11 3.49 11.43
CA SER A 98 1.52 3.54 11.05
C SER A 98 1.85 4.85 10.34
N LEU A 99 3.09 5.29 10.49
CA LEU A 99 3.67 6.33 9.66
C LEU A 99 4.60 5.65 8.66
N HIS A 100 4.59 6.09 7.44
CA HIS A 100 5.41 5.53 6.37
C HIS A 100 6.37 6.59 5.84
N VAL A 101 7.65 6.26 5.78
CA VAL A 101 8.68 7.08 5.13
C VAL A 101 9.50 6.16 4.25
N GLY A 102 9.54 6.42 2.96
CA GLY A 102 10.18 5.51 2.04
C GLY A 102 10.75 6.15 0.80
N VAL A 103 11.45 5.31 0.06
CA VAL A 103 12.05 5.62 -1.22
C VAL A 103 11.76 4.52 -2.21
N ARG A 104 11.45 4.89 -3.45
CA ARG A 104 11.36 3.98 -4.60
C ARG A 104 12.34 4.42 -5.66
N ALA A 105 13.22 3.52 -6.06
CA ALA A 105 14.23 3.75 -7.10
C ALA A 105 13.97 2.85 -8.30
N LYS A 106 14.09 3.39 -9.52
CA LYS A 106 14.03 2.61 -10.76
C LYS A 106 15.20 1.64 -10.80
N VAL A 107 14.93 0.39 -11.16
CA VAL A 107 15.98 -0.60 -11.38
C VAL A 107 16.54 -0.39 -12.79
N PRO A 108 17.86 -0.13 -12.93
CA PRO A 108 18.48 -0.03 -14.24
C PRO A 108 18.22 -1.30 -15.06
N PHE A 109 18.06 -1.17 -16.35
CA PHE A 109 17.88 -2.27 -17.31
C PHE A 109 16.54 -3.01 -17.27
N VAL A 110 15.68 -2.79 -16.26
CA VAL A 110 14.36 -3.43 -16.18
C VAL A 110 13.29 -2.35 -16.17
N PRO A 111 12.66 -2.08 -17.30
CA PRO A 111 11.59 -1.09 -17.38
C PRO A 111 10.44 -1.50 -16.45
N ASN A 112 9.80 -0.53 -15.84
CA ASN A 112 8.66 -0.70 -14.92
C ASN A 112 8.97 -1.38 -13.57
N LEU A 113 10.21 -1.80 -13.32
CA LEU A 113 10.62 -2.35 -12.02
C LEU A 113 11.28 -1.28 -11.17
N ARG A 114 10.92 -1.25 -9.88
CA ARG A 114 11.51 -0.37 -8.88
C ARG A 114 11.88 -1.17 -7.64
N ALA A 115 12.99 -0.82 -7.01
CA ALA A 115 13.29 -1.23 -5.65
C ALA A 115 12.64 -0.24 -4.69
N ALA A 116 12.06 -0.74 -3.61
CA ALA A 116 11.45 0.06 -2.56
C ALA A 116 12.10 -0.25 -1.22
N PHE A 117 12.44 0.81 -0.48
CA PHE A 117 12.82 0.72 0.93
C PHE A 117 11.97 1.69 1.74
N GLU A 118 11.46 1.23 2.88
CA GLU A 118 10.57 2.01 3.70
C GLU A 118 10.77 1.70 5.18
N LEU A 119 10.69 2.72 6.00
CA LEU A 119 10.57 2.65 7.45
C LEU A 119 9.14 2.99 7.84
N ALA A 120 8.55 2.16 8.70
CA ALA A 120 7.17 2.30 9.12
C ALA A 120 7.01 2.03 10.61
N PRO A 121 7.22 3.03 11.48
CA PRO A 121 6.78 2.91 12.86
C PRO A 121 5.27 2.64 12.91
N TYR A 122 4.92 1.58 13.61
CA TYR A 122 3.56 1.13 13.82
C TYR A 122 3.20 1.26 15.30
N SER A 123 2.00 1.72 15.59
CA SER A 123 1.42 1.74 16.93
C SER A 123 0.04 1.08 16.93
N ARG A 124 -0.24 0.33 17.99
CA ARG A 124 -1.60 -0.17 18.22
C ARG A 124 -2.56 0.99 18.47
N LYS A 125 -3.85 0.73 18.28
CA LYS A 125 -4.92 1.73 18.45
C LYS A 125 -4.94 2.43 19.81
N ASP A 126 -4.45 1.77 20.87
CA ASP A 126 -4.37 2.31 22.23
C ASP A 126 -3.06 3.06 22.52
N PHE A 127 -2.13 3.14 21.56
CA PHE A 127 -0.80 3.74 21.66
C PHE A 127 0.09 3.20 22.81
N LYS A 128 -0.27 2.06 23.39
CA LYS A 128 0.51 1.43 24.47
C LYS A 128 1.64 0.55 23.96
N TYR A 129 1.59 0.17 22.70
CA TYR A 129 2.59 -0.68 22.05
C TYR A 129 2.94 -0.13 20.69
N GLY A 130 4.22 -0.04 20.43
CA GLY A 130 4.74 0.40 19.14
C GLY A 130 5.92 -0.47 18.68
N VAL A 131 6.09 -0.62 17.39
CA VAL A 131 7.20 -1.33 16.79
C VAL A 131 7.67 -0.62 15.53
N MET A 132 9.00 -0.59 15.33
CA MET A 132 9.58 -0.12 14.08
C MET A 132 9.57 -1.26 13.08
N GLN A 133 8.90 -1.07 11.94
CA GLN A 133 8.91 -1.99 10.81
C GLN A 133 9.75 -1.40 9.69
N SER A 134 10.50 -2.24 9.00
CA SER A 134 11.21 -1.89 7.79
C SER A 134 10.75 -2.80 6.65
N TYR A 135 10.55 -2.22 5.48
CA TYR A 135 10.13 -2.93 4.28
C TYR A 135 11.17 -2.75 3.20
N LEU A 136 11.64 -3.85 2.67
CA LEU A 136 12.48 -3.89 1.47
C LEU A 136 11.80 -4.80 0.44
N GLY A 137 11.58 -4.30 -0.76
CA GLY A 137 10.84 -5.06 -1.75
C GLY A 137 11.03 -4.56 -3.17
N LEU A 138 10.34 -5.24 -4.06
CA LEU A 138 10.27 -4.93 -5.48
C LEU A 138 8.87 -4.48 -5.84
N VAL A 139 8.79 -3.46 -6.67
CA VAL A 139 7.55 -2.86 -7.15
C VAL A 139 7.53 -2.94 -8.66
N TYR A 140 6.50 -3.56 -9.21
CA TYR A 140 6.24 -3.54 -10.65
C TYR A 140 5.13 -2.56 -10.96
N GLN A 141 5.41 -1.59 -11.82
CA GLN A 141 4.45 -0.57 -12.23
C GLN A 141 3.90 -0.90 -13.61
N PHE A 142 2.58 -1.06 -13.69
CA PHE A 142 1.92 -1.27 -14.98
C PHE A 142 1.93 0.03 -15.78
N SER A 143 2.55 -0.02 -16.95
CA SER A 143 2.56 1.12 -17.88
C SER A 143 1.30 1.08 -18.73
N LYS A 144 0.66 2.22 -18.93
CA LYS A 144 -0.40 2.34 -19.93
C LYS A 144 0.24 2.12 -21.29
N ARG A 145 -0.10 1.05 -21.98
CA ARG A 145 0.25 0.89 -23.40
C ARG A 145 -0.35 2.09 -24.14
N SER A 146 0.48 2.99 -24.65
CA SER A 146 0.03 3.96 -25.64
C SER A 146 -0.32 3.16 -26.91
N GLN A 147 -1.60 3.09 -27.20
CA GLN A 147 -2.08 2.71 -28.53
C GLN A 147 -1.85 3.89 -29.49
#